data_b4d1642d37667173e316a61aab3a58d6
#
_entry.id   b4d1642d37667173e316a61aab3a58d6
#
_cell.length_a   1.000
_cell.length_b   1.000
_cell.length_c   1.000
_cell.angle_alpha   90.00
_cell.angle_beta   90.00
_cell.angle_gamma   90.00
#
_symmetry.space_group_name_H-M   'P 1'
#
loop_
_entity.id
_entity.type
_entity.pdbx_description
1 polymer ?
#
loop_
_entity_poly.entity_id
_entity_poly.type
_entity_poly.pdbx_seq_one_letter_code
_entity_poly.pdbx_strand_id
1 'polypeptide(L)'
;MLARLREMPLRSALRRAASTLRATLAAIWDRWKAYERIEARGLALLSAWLSPEQRAQFEKYNRFDVIGSESGKRYRICYGTSTNVYEMDGGDRIVLGWCFRPVGSLVAGDVMLAQKIALETDERGALMVAKPFPSSMPPRANLPPVS
;
A
#
# COMPACT_ATOMS: atom_id res chain seq x y z
N MET A 1 5.22 -59.13 -32.57
CA MET A 1 5.11 -57.84 -33.27
C MET A 1 3.96 -57.02 -32.68
N LEU A 2 4.02 -56.68 -31.41
CA LEU A 2 3.01 -55.83 -30.74
C LEU A 2 3.57 -55.36 -29.38
N ALA A 3 4.42 -54.35 -29.33
CA ALA A 3 4.73 -53.61 -28.09
C ALA A 3 5.68 -52.46 -28.36
N ARG A 4 5.31 -51.55 -29.26
CA ARG A 4 5.98 -50.23 -29.42
C ARG A 4 4.96 -49.12 -29.66
N LEU A 5 3.94 -49.09 -28.84
CA LEU A 5 2.95 -47.99 -28.92
C LEU A 5 2.66 -47.51 -27.51
N ARG A 6 2.96 -46.25 -27.29
CA ARG A 6 2.42 -45.38 -26.23
C ARG A 6 3.27 -44.94 -25.03
N GLU A 7 4.57 -44.85 -25.12
CA GLU A 7 5.28 -44.17 -24.02
C GLU A 7 5.75 -42.72 -24.36
N MET A 8 5.58 -42.27 -25.60
CA MET A 8 6.06 -40.95 -26.04
C MET A 8 5.16 -39.74 -25.68
N PRO A 9 3.84 -39.80 -25.48
CA PRO A 9 3.06 -38.60 -25.24
C PRO A 9 3.12 -38.07 -23.78
N LEU A 10 3.28 -38.96 -22.81
CA LEU A 10 3.24 -38.55 -21.39
C LEU A 10 4.45 -37.73 -20.97
N ARG A 11 5.65 -38.14 -21.36
CA ARG A 11 6.90 -37.43 -21.03
C ARG A 11 6.98 -36.08 -21.70
N SER A 12 6.49 -35.94 -22.92
CA SER A 12 6.45 -34.66 -23.63
C SER A 12 5.37 -33.73 -23.07
N ALA A 13 4.25 -34.26 -22.63
CA ALA A 13 3.19 -33.51 -21.95
C ALA A 13 3.67 -32.98 -20.57
N LEU A 14 4.34 -33.84 -19.79
CA LEU A 14 4.93 -33.45 -18.50
C LEU A 14 6.01 -32.38 -18.65
N ARG A 15 6.87 -32.50 -19.67
CA ARG A 15 7.89 -31.46 -19.95
C ARG A 15 7.26 -30.14 -20.35
N ARG A 16 6.21 -30.15 -21.15
CA ARG A 16 5.45 -28.94 -21.54
C ARG A 16 4.75 -28.34 -20.34
N ALA A 17 4.10 -29.13 -19.50
CA ALA A 17 3.48 -28.66 -18.26
C ALA A 17 4.51 -28.03 -17.32
N ALA A 18 5.67 -28.66 -17.14
CA ALA A 18 6.75 -28.14 -16.31
C ALA A 18 7.35 -26.83 -16.87
N SER A 19 7.52 -26.72 -18.19
CA SER A 19 7.99 -25.48 -18.80
C SER A 19 6.99 -24.33 -18.69
N THR A 20 5.69 -24.63 -18.83
CA THR A 20 4.61 -23.65 -18.64
C THR A 20 4.54 -23.18 -17.19
N LEU A 21 4.64 -24.08 -16.23
CA LEU A 21 4.70 -23.74 -14.80
C LEU A 21 5.89 -22.84 -14.47
N ARG A 22 7.07 -23.18 -14.98
CA ARG A 22 8.27 -22.34 -14.78
C ARG A 22 8.11 -20.95 -15.38
N ALA A 23 7.58 -20.86 -16.60
CA ALA A 23 7.33 -19.57 -17.25
C ALA A 23 6.30 -18.73 -16.48
N THR A 24 5.24 -19.35 -15.98
CA THR A 24 4.22 -18.68 -15.17
C THR A 24 4.79 -18.18 -13.84
N LEU A 25 5.58 -19.00 -13.15
CA LEU A 25 6.24 -18.60 -11.91
C LEU A 25 7.26 -17.47 -12.14
N ALA A 26 8.04 -17.53 -13.21
CA ALA A 26 8.96 -16.47 -13.57
C ALA A 26 8.23 -15.15 -13.86
N ALA A 27 7.12 -15.20 -14.61
CA ALA A 27 6.31 -14.02 -14.90
C ALA A 27 5.70 -13.40 -13.63
N ILE A 28 5.21 -14.23 -12.68
CA ILE A 28 4.73 -13.78 -11.38
C ILE A 28 5.85 -13.10 -10.59
N TRP A 29 7.03 -13.72 -10.57
CA TRP A 29 8.20 -13.19 -9.86
C TRP A 29 8.68 -11.85 -10.43
N ASP A 30 8.70 -11.71 -11.76
CA ASP A 30 9.08 -10.46 -12.43
C ASP A 30 8.06 -9.33 -12.15
N ARG A 31 6.78 -9.66 -12.12
CA ARG A 31 5.72 -8.70 -11.74
C ARG A 31 5.87 -8.27 -10.29
N TRP A 32 6.19 -9.19 -9.40
CA TRP A 32 6.40 -8.89 -7.98
C TRP A 32 7.59 -7.96 -7.77
N LYS A 33 8.73 -8.26 -8.40
CA LYS A 33 9.91 -7.38 -8.38
C LYS A 33 9.65 -6.00 -9.01
N ALA A 34 8.83 -5.94 -10.04
CA ALA A 34 8.44 -4.66 -10.64
C ALA A 34 7.59 -3.84 -9.67
N TYR A 35 6.64 -4.47 -8.97
CA TYR A 35 5.83 -3.82 -7.93
C TYR A 35 6.70 -3.30 -6.77
N GLU A 36 7.62 -4.10 -6.25
CA GLU A 36 8.54 -3.69 -5.19
C GLU A 36 9.35 -2.45 -5.57
N ARG A 37 9.84 -2.38 -6.81
CA ARG A 37 10.60 -1.21 -7.29
C ARG A 37 9.72 0.05 -7.37
N ILE A 38 8.48 -0.08 -7.78
CA ILE A 38 7.54 1.06 -7.84
C ILE A 38 7.20 1.51 -6.42
N GLU A 39 6.91 0.57 -5.52
CA GLU A 39 6.65 0.84 -4.10
C GLU A 39 7.84 1.55 -3.44
N ALA A 40 9.06 1.06 -3.64
CA ALA A 40 10.27 1.67 -3.09
C ALA A 40 10.48 3.11 -3.58
N ARG A 41 10.16 3.40 -4.85
CA ARG A 41 10.20 4.78 -5.39
C ARG A 41 9.15 5.67 -4.75
N GLY A 42 7.91 5.18 -4.59
CA GLY A 42 6.83 5.90 -3.93
C GLY A 42 7.17 6.22 -2.48
N LEU A 43 7.74 5.28 -1.74
CA LEU A 43 8.20 5.49 -0.36
C LEU A 43 9.38 6.46 -0.26
N ALA A 44 10.32 6.39 -1.20
CA ALA A 44 11.43 7.35 -1.27
C ALA A 44 10.93 8.78 -1.53
N LEU A 45 9.96 8.93 -2.43
CA LEU A 45 9.33 10.22 -2.70
C LEU A 45 8.58 10.73 -1.48
N LEU A 46 7.75 9.88 -0.86
CA LEU A 46 7.06 10.22 0.39
C LEU A 46 8.08 10.72 1.44
N SER A 47 9.13 9.94 1.70
CA SER A 47 10.16 10.28 2.69
C SER A 47 10.82 11.62 2.42
N ALA A 48 11.03 11.98 1.14
CA ALA A 48 11.59 13.27 0.76
C ALA A 48 10.67 14.48 1.09
N TRP A 49 9.36 14.23 1.16
CA TRP A 49 8.34 15.25 1.44
C TRP A 49 7.88 15.29 2.91
N LEU A 50 8.31 14.34 3.73
CA LEU A 50 8.03 14.34 5.16
C LEU A 50 8.92 15.35 5.89
N SER A 51 8.36 16.04 6.91
CA SER A 51 9.17 16.81 7.86
C SER A 51 10.12 15.86 8.63
N PRO A 52 11.17 16.36 9.28
CA PRO A 52 12.03 15.52 10.11
C PRO A 52 11.27 14.71 11.15
N GLU A 53 10.27 15.31 11.81
CA GLU A 53 9.43 14.67 12.81
C GLU A 53 8.54 13.58 12.20
N GLN A 54 7.88 13.89 11.07
CA GLN A 54 7.04 12.94 10.34
C GLN A 54 7.86 11.76 9.83
N ARG A 55 9.07 12.00 9.36
CA ARG A 55 9.99 10.96 8.90
C ARG A 55 10.38 10.03 10.05
N ALA A 56 10.76 10.59 11.20
CA ALA A 56 11.07 9.80 12.39
C ALA A 56 9.88 8.93 12.84
N GLN A 57 8.65 9.48 12.80
CA GLN A 57 7.43 8.73 13.06
C GLN A 57 7.24 7.59 12.06
N PHE A 58 7.43 7.86 10.78
CA PHE A 58 7.23 6.89 9.72
C PHE A 58 8.24 5.74 9.79
N GLU A 59 9.52 6.06 9.99
CA GLU A 59 10.58 5.06 10.14
C GLU A 59 10.36 4.15 11.35
N LYS A 60 9.83 4.70 12.45
CA LYS A 60 9.63 3.93 13.68
C LYS A 60 8.30 3.17 13.72
N TYR A 61 7.24 3.76 13.16
CA TYR A 61 5.88 3.26 13.38
C TYR A 61 5.10 2.96 12.09
N ASN A 62 5.69 3.14 10.90
CA ASN A 62 5.02 3.07 9.60
C ASN A 62 3.76 3.97 9.52
N ARG A 63 3.78 5.10 10.21
CA ARG A 63 2.72 6.10 10.23
C ARG A 63 3.31 7.45 10.60
N PHE A 64 2.63 8.53 10.23
CA PHE A 64 2.98 9.88 10.62
C PHE A 64 1.73 10.73 10.78
N ASP A 65 1.85 11.82 11.53
CA ASP A 65 0.76 12.73 11.79
C ASP A 65 0.88 13.98 10.91
N VAL A 66 -0.27 14.50 10.45
CA VAL A 66 -0.42 15.76 9.72
C VAL A 66 -1.44 16.63 10.44
N ILE A 67 -1.36 17.95 10.22
CA ILE A 67 -2.33 18.91 10.75
C ILE A 67 -3.19 19.41 9.60
N GLY A 68 -4.49 19.30 9.76
CA GLY A 68 -5.46 19.78 8.79
C GLY A 68 -5.36 21.30 8.62
N SER A 69 -5.37 21.74 7.35
CA SER A 69 -5.11 23.14 6.99
C SER A 69 -6.17 24.12 7.47
N GLU A 70 -7.40 23.66 7.68
CA GLU A 70 -8.53 24.54 8.04
C GLU A 70 -8.97 24.35 9.50
N SER A 71 -9.04 23.11 9.97
CA SER A 71 -9.53 22.81 11.32
C SER A 71 -8.44 22.79 12.38
N GLY A 72 -7.18 22.64 11.99
CA GLY A 72 -6.07 22.39 12.91
C GLY A 72 -6.13 21.01 13.59
N LYS A 73 -7.04 20.13 13.17
CA LYS A 73 -7.13 18.76 13.68
C LYS A 73 -5.91 17.95 13.26
N ARG A 74 -5.57 17.00 14.10
CA ARG A 74 -4.49 16.06 13.82
C ARG A 74 -5.04 14.82 13.13
N TYR A 75 -4.45 14.47 12.00
CA TYR A 75 -4.73 13.25 11.25
C TYR A 75 -3.51 12.36 11.25
N ARG A 76 -3.71 11.08 11.50
CA ARG A 76 -2.69 10.03 11.44
C ARG A 76 -2.82 9.26 10.15
N ILE A 77 -1.79 9.28 9.32
CA ILE A 77 -1.71 8.50 8.08
C ILE A 77 -0.87 7.27 8.35
N CYS A 78 -1.50 6.09 8.27
CA CYS A 78 -0.85 4.80 8.42
C CYS A 78 -0.44 4.25 7.05
N TYR A 79 0.56 3.37 7.03
CA TYR A 79 0.97 2.69 5.80
C TYR A 79 -0.21 1.97 5.14
N GLY A 80 -0.47 2.26 3.88
CA GLY A 80 -1.57 1.67 3.12
C GLY A 80 -2.12 2.57 2.03
N THR A 81 -3.08 2.04 1.27
CA THR A 81 -3.70 2.71 0.12
C THR A 81 -5.15 3.10 0.36
N SER A 82 -5.78 2.61 1.43
CA SER A 82 -7.18 2.92 1.76
C SER A 82 -7.44 2.61 3.24
N THR A 83 -8.49 3.23 3.82
CA THR A 83 -8.85 3.05 5.25
C THR A 83 -7.66 3.23 6.18
N ASN A 84 -6.79 4.18 5.90
CA ASN A 84 -5.50 4.36 6.54
C ASN A 84 -5.30 5.75 7.17
N VAL A 85 -6.30 6.63 7.10
CA VAL A 85 -6.27 7.95 7.70
C VAL A 85 -7.20 8.01 8.90
N TYR A 86 -6.72 8.53 10.03
CA TYR A 86 -7.47 8.60 11.28
C TYR A 86 -7.41 9.99 11.87
N GLU A 87 -8.56 10.56 12.20
CA GLU A 87 -8.66 11.78 13.01
C GLU A 87 -8.34 11.44 14.46
N MET A 88 -7.44 12.19 15.08
CA MET A 88 -6.94 11.96 16.42
C MET A 88 -7.42 13.06 17.38
N ASP A 89 -7.73 12.69 18.60
CA ASP A 89 -7.94 13.67 19.67
C ASP A 89 -6.60 14.15 20.30
N GLY A 90 -6.71 15.08 21.27
CA GLY A 90 -5.54 15.57 22.00
C GLY A 90 -4.85 14.52 22.87
N GLY A 91 -5.52 13.40 23.16
CA GLY A 91 -5.00 12.28 23.98
C GLY A 91 -4.50 11.09 23.17
N ASP A 92 -4.22 11.26 21.90
CA ASP A 92 -3.73 10.22 20.97
C ASP A 92 -4.72 9.07 20.72
N ARG A 93 -6.03 9.31 20.91
CA ARG A 93 -7.09 8.35 20.61
C ARG A 93 -7.69 8.63 19.24
N ILE A 94 -8.09 7.58 18.55
CA ILE A 94 -8.78 7.66 17.26
C ILE A 94 -10.23 8.12 17.52
N VAL A 95 -10.63 9.20 16.86
CA VAL A 95 -12.01 9.73 16.89
C VAL A 95 -12.81 9.15 15.72
N LEU A 96 -12.23 9.19 14.51
CA LEU A 96 -12.91 8.79 13.29
C LEU A 96 -11.86 8.33 12.26
N GLY A 97 -12.21 7.37 11.43
CA GLY A 97 -11.41 6.96 10.28
C GLY A 97 -11.90 7.58 8.99
N TRP A 98 -11.00 7.83 8.05
CA TRP A 98 -11.29 8.37 6.72
C TRP A 98 -10.72 7.47 5.64
N CYS A 99 -11.60 6.98 4.76
CA CYS A 99 -11.24 6.12 3.63
C CYS A 99 -11.16 6.97 2.36
N PHE A 100 -9.94 7.15 1.87
CA PHE A 100 -9.69 7.71 0.55
C PHE A 100 -9.60 6.58 -0.45
N ARG A 101 -10.35 6.65 -1.55
CA ARG A 101 -10.27 5.67 -2.64
C ARG A 101 -9.45 6.25 -3.78
N PRO A 102 -8.20 5.84 -3.94
CA PRO A 102 -7.42 6.24 -5.11
C PRO A 102 -8.04 5.67 -6.38
N VAL A 103 -7.96 6.42 -7.47
CA VAL A 103 -8.34 5.94 -8.80
C VAL A 103 -7.14 5.20 -9.39
N GLY A 104 -7.33 3.94 -9.76
CA GLY A 104 -6.28 3.11 -10.33
C GLY A 104 -5.48 2.31 -9.30
N SER A 105 -4.43 1.65 -9.77
CA SER A 105 -3.52 0.83 -8.95
C SER A 105 -2.32 1.66 -8.53
N LEU A 106 -2.45 2.39 -7.42
CA LEU A 106 -1.39 3.21 -6.85
C LEU A 106 -0.68 2.47 -5.72
N VAL A 107 0.61 2.75 -5.56
CA VAL A 107 1.41 2.24 -4.44
C VAL A 107 1.21 3.09 -3.18
N ALA A 108 1.48 2.49 -2.02
CA ALA A 108 1.19 3.14 -0.73
C ALA A 108 1.93 4.47 -0.56
N GLY A 109 3.19 4.57 -0.99
CA GLY A 109 3.95 5.81 -0.89
C GLY A 109 3.28 6.99 -1.61
N ASP A 110 2.79 6.77 -2.82
CA ASP A 110 2.14 7.81 -3.62
C ASP A 110 0.80 8.23 -3.00
N VAL A 111 0.02 7.25 -2.53
CA VAL A 111 -1.28 7.51 -1.89
C VAL A 111 -1.10 8.30 -0.59
N MET A 112 -0.17 7.88 0.27
CA MET A 112 0.11 8.55 1.54
C MET A 112 0.62 9.98 1.33
N LEU A 113 1.45 10.21 0.30
CA LEU A 113 1.91 11.54 -0.07
C LEU A 113 0.74 12.43 -0.54
N ALA A 114 -0.13 11.90 -1.40
CA ALA A 114 -1.32 12.62 -1.85
C ALA A 114 -2.26 12.96 -0.68
N GLN A 115 -2.48 12.04 0.25
CA GLN A 115 -3.28 12.26 1.46
C GLN A 115 -2.68 13.36 2.35
N LYS A 116 -1.34 13.33 2.55
CA LYS A 116 -0.63 14.38 3.29
C LYS A 116 -0.85 15.74 2.66
N ILE A 117 -0.55 15.87 1.37
CA ILE A 117 -0.68 17.14 0.65
C ILE A 117 -2.13 17.65 0.73
N ALA A 118 -3.10 16.80 0.45
CA ALA A 118 -4.50 17.17 0.45
C ALA A 118 -4.97 17.68 1.83
N LEU A 119 -4.64 16.99 2.92
CA LEU A 119 -5.02 17.40 4.27
C LEU A 119 -4.31 18.66 4.74
N GLU A 120 -3.06 18.85 4.35
CA GLU A 120 -2.27 20.03 4.74
C GLU A 120 -2.55 21.28 3.88
N THR A 121 -3.21 21.15 2.72
CA THR A 121 -3.46 22.27 1.79
C THR A 121 -4.92 22.54 1.51
N ASP A 122 -5.78 21.53 1.48
CA ASP A 122 -7.23 21.61 1.23
C ASP A 122 -7.96 20.53 2.01
N GLU A 123 -7.95 20.65 3.32
CA GLU A 123 -8.57 19.68 4.23
C GLU A 123 -10.02 19.41 3.91
N ARG A 124 -10.80 20.48 3.66
CA ARG A 124 -12.23 20.36 3.35
C ARG A 124 -12.46 19.59 2.07
N GLY A 125 -11.75 19.92 1.00
CA GLY A 125 -11.87 19.22 -0.29
C GLY A 125 -11.45 17.76 -0.15
N ALA A 126 -10.39 17.48 0.61
CA ALA A 126 -9.95 16.11 0.90
C ALA A 126 -11.04 15.29 1.62
N LEU A 127 -11.64 15.84 2.68
CA LEU A 127 -12.67 15.14 3.45
C LEU A 127 -14.00 14.98 2.69
N MET A 128 -14.33 15.88 1.76
CA MET A 128 -15.51 15.75 0.91
C MET A 128 -15.48 14.53 0.00
N VAL A 129 -14.31 14.10 -0.45
CA VAL A 129 -14.14 12.92 -1.31
C VAL A 129 -13.87 11.64 -0.53
N ALA A 130 -13.51 11.76 0.74
CA ALA A 130 -13.29 10.64 1.64
C ALA A 130 -14.60 10.10 2.22
N LYS A 131 -14.60 8.81 2.59
CA LYS A 131 -15.73 8.20 3.32
C LYS A 131 -15.34 7.97 4.77
N PRO A 132 -16.14 8.46 5.74
CA PRO A 132 -15.88 8.17 7.14
C PRO A 132 -16.15 6.70 7.47
N PHE A 133 -15.37 6.17 8.43
CA PHE A 133 -15.61 4.85 9.01
C PHE A 133 -15.38 4.85 10.53
N PRO A 134 -16.00 3.91 11.29
CA PRO A 134 -15.92 3.92 12.75
C PRO A 134 -14.50 3.77 13.28
N SER A 135 -14.21 4.43 14.39
CA SER A 135 -12.92 4.34 15.12
C SER A 135 -12.61 2.95 15.67
N SER A 136 -13.61 2.08 15.78
CA SER A 136 -13.46 0.69 16.22
C SER A 136 -12.74 -0.21 15.23
N MET A 137 -12.51 0.25 14.00
CA MET A 137 -11.72 -0.47 13.01
C MET A 137 -10.23 -0.08 13.20
N PRO A 138 -9.42 -0.95 13.81
CA PRO A 138 -8.01 -0.63 14.05
C PRO A 138 -7.26 -0.48 12.71
N PRO A 139 -6.15 0.28 12.70
CA PRO A 139 -5.24 0.28 11.56
C PRO A 139 -4.85 -1.16 11.24
N ARG A 140 -4.93 -1.55 9.98
CA ARG A 140 -4.44 -2.87 9.56
C ARG A 140 -3.01 -3.01 10.05
N ALA A 141 -2.76 -4.13 10.76
CA ALA A 141 -1.46 -4.39 11.36
C ALA A 141 -0.35 -4.13 10.34
N ASN A 142 0.58 -3.29 10.74
CA ASN A 142 1.72 -2.88 9.95
C ASN A 142 2.44 -4.10 9.40
N LEU A 143 2.42 -4.29 8.09
CA LEU A 143 3.43 -5.11 7.46
C LEU A 143 4.77 -4.42 7.72
N PRO A 144 5.80 -5.16 8.17
CA PRO A 144 7.11 -4.57 8.40
C PRO A 144 7.61 -3.91 7.10
N PRO A 145 8.39 -2.82 7.21
CA PRO A 145 9.05 -2.27 6.05
C PRO A 145 9.85 -3.39 5.38
N VAL A 146 9.71 -3.49 4.07
CA VAL A 146 10.53 -4.40 3.28
C VAL A 146 11.95 -3.87 3.37
N SER A 147 12.79 -4.57 4.16
CA SER A 147 14.22 -4.29 4.29
C SER A 147 14.98 -4.69 3.04
#